data_d822479f5af8bf183c01b4212f2a43cf
#
_entry.id   d822479f5af8bf183c01b4212f2a43cf
#
_cell.length_a   1.000
_cell.length_b   1.000
_cell.length_c   1.000
_cell.angle_alpha   90.00
_cell.angle_beta   90.00
_cell.angle_gamma   90.00
#
_symmetry.space_group_name_H-M   'P 1'
#
loop_
_entity.id
_entity.type
_entity.pdbx_description
1 polymer ?
#
loop_
_entity_poly.entity_id
_entity_poly.type
_entity_poly.pdbx_seq_one_letter_code
_entity_poly.pdbx_strand_id
1 'polypeptide(L)'
;MATSLRHVTVAPKGMGLNDFVAQEEGYFAAEGLEVAFDWKTFRGTQSSWKGLAYFERPQDRPYAEGRDVIQGACAWGSICNAGAGMGRFVPDAYGVSPWAIFVRPDSHIRRPEDLKDVPVSVGMRAGSHFNVPYRLEKYLPLAHIKTVNTGGFGARLKALIDGEVEAASLLPPQIAMAEQLGLRKIIEDTFHTLWWVPPDAEPEAVRGYQRALDRAEQALEADLEKYLPLWKLAVPPEFQDRTWDFTKFGRGERFVYRPIPRQEFDEVLEQVTRWGLDQFLKDRSFDALSYPASH
;
A
#
# COMPACT_ATOMS: atom_id res chain seq x y z
N MET A 1 1.17 -0.29 -39.57
CA MET A 1 0.89 0.98 -38.87
C MET A 1 1.29 0.75 -37.42
N ALA A 2 2.20 1.56 -36.84
CA ALA A 2 2.50 1.43 -35.42
C ALA A 2 1.24 1.84 -34.64
N THR A 3 0.68 0.92 -33.88
CA THR A 3 -0.44 1.20 -32.99
C THR A 3 0.05 2.21 -31.96
N SER A 4 -0.58 3.39 -31.89
CA SER A 4 -0.25 4.38 -30.87
C SER A 4 -0.47 3.76 -29.48
N LEU A 5 0.56 3.80 -28.63
CA LEU A 5 0.44 3.35 -27.25
C LEU A 5 -0.55 4.26 -26.50
N ARG A 6 -1.32 3.65 -25.61
CA ARG A 6 -2.26 4.36 -24.74
C ARG A 6 -1.52 4.87 -23.52
N HIS A 7 -1.57 6.16 -23.28
CA HIS A 7 -0.90 6.77 -22.13
C HIS A 7 -1.70 6.53 -20.86
N VAL A 8 -1.03 6.02 -19.81
CA VAL A 8 -1.60 5.71 -18.49
C VAL A 8 -0.70 6.25 -17.40
N THR A 9 -1.26 7.01 -16.47
CA THR A 9 -0.56 7.44 -15.25
C THR A 9 -0.82 6.46 -14.12
N VAL A 10 0.23 6.02 -13.44
CA VAL A 10 0.15 5.10 -12.30
C VAL A 10 0.88 5.71 -11.11
N ALA A 11 0.24 5.73 -9.96
CA ALA A 11 0.91 5.98 -8.68
C ALA A 11 1.29 4.61 -8.05
N PRO A 12 2.54 4.16 -8.24
CA PRO A 12 2.93 2.82 -7.84
C PRO A 12 2.92 2.68 -6.32
N LYS A 13 2.48 1.54 -5.80
CA LYS A 13 2.46 1.27 -4.34
C LYS A 13 3.88 1.25 -3.74
N GLY A 14 4.86 0.78 -4.51
CA GLY A 14 6.26 0.64 -4.06
C GLY A 14 6.43 -0.37 -2.92
N MET A 15 5.48 -1.28 -2.73
CA MET A 15 5.51 -2.34 -1.73
C MET A 15 5.91 -3.70 -2.31
N GLY A 16 6.02 -3.80 -3.64
CA GLY A 16 6.50 -4.95 -4.40
C GLY A 16 7.25 -4.49 -5.64
N LEU A 17 7.74 -5.43 -6.40
CA LEU A 17 8.56 -5.19 -7.60
C LEU A 17 7.76 -5.22 -8.90
N ASN A 18 6.48 -5.62 -8.87
CA ASN A 18 5.67 -5.90 -10.07
C ASN A 18 5.61 -4.73 -11.05
N ASP A 19 5.35 -3.49 -10.57
CA ASP A 19 5.33 -2.29 -11.41
C ASP A 19 6.68 -2.05 -12.11
N PHE A 20 7.78 -2.23 -11.37
CA PHE A 20 9.13 -1.99 -11.86
C PHE A 20 9.57 -3.05 -12.87
N VAL A 21 9.23 -4.31 -12.60
CA VAL A 21 9.50 -5.43 -13.52
C VAL A 21 8.66 -5.28 -14.80
N ALA A 22 7.38 -4.93 -14.68
CA ALA A 22 6.54 -4.71 -15.85
C ALA A 22 7.07 -3.59 -16.75
N GLN A 23 7.63 -2.54 -16.15
CA GLN A 23 8.27 -1.44 -16.89
C GLN A 23 9.60 -1.88 -17.52
N GLU A 24 10.47 -2.54 -16.76
CA GLU A 24 11.81 -2.98 -17.19
C GLU A 24 11.74 -3.99 -18.33
N GLU A 25 10.83 -4.96 -18.22
CA GLU A 25 10.65 -6.04 -19.22
C GLU A 25 9.72 -5.63 -20.38
N GLY A 26 9.21 -4.39 -20.40
CA GLY A 26 8.37 -3.89 -21.49
C GLY A 26 6.97 -4.52 -21.53
N TYR A 27 6.47 -5.10 -20.41
CA TYR A 27 5.16 -5.74 -20.38
C TYR A 27 4.02 -4.74 -20.55
N PHE A 28 4.17 -3.50 -20.09
CA PHE A 28 3.19 -2.45 -20.35
C PHE A 28 3.09 -2.12 -21.86
N ALA A 29 4.23 -1.97 -22.52
CA ALA A 29 4.25 -1.72 -23.96
C ALA A 29 3.65 -2.87 -24.76
N ALA A 30 3.86 -4.14 -24.33
CA ALA A 30 3.25 -5.31 -24.95
C ALA A 30 1.71 -5.35 -24.81
N GLU A 31 1.15 -4.69 -23.79
CA GLU A 31 -0.28 -4.47 -23.62
C GLU A 31 -0.80 -3.19 -24.29
N GLY A 32 0.04 -2.54 -25.10
CA GLY A 32 -0.31 -1.30 -25.79
C GLY A 32 -0.36 -0.07 -24.88
N LEU A 33 0.32 -0.12 -23.73
CA LEU A 33 0.34 0.96 -22.74
C LEU A 33 1.68 1.67 -22.70
N GLU A 34 1.64 2.99 -22.58
CA GLU A 34 2.76 3.84 -22.19
C GLU A 34 2.51 4.30 -20.75
N VAL A 35 3.16 3.66 -19.78
CA VAL A 35 2.95 3.90 -18.35
C VAL A 35 3.93 4.95 -17.84
N ALA A 36 3.38 6.03 -17.28
CA ALA A 36 4.13 7.05 -16.53
C ALA A 36 3.89 6.89 -15.03
N PHE A 37 4.96 6.75 -14.24
CA PHE A 37 4.84 6.68 -12.79
C PHE A 37 4.74 8.06 -12.14
N ASP A 38 3.64 8.32 -11.43
CA ASP A 38 3.48 9.52 -10.59
C ASP A 38 4.13 9.31 -9.21
N TRP A 39 5.45 9.33 -9.17
CA TRP A 39 6.23 9.24 -7.94
C TRP A 39 5.96 10.36 -6.96
N LYS A 40 5.58 11.53 -7.45
CA LYS A 40 5.34 12.71 -6.62
C LYS A 40 4.09 12.50 -5.76
N THR A 41 3.03 11.94 -6.33
CA THR A 41 1.81 11.60 -5.58
C THR A 41 2.09 10.54 -4.53
N PHE A 42 2.94 9.57 -4.84
CA PHE A 42 3.21 8.45 -3.95
C PHE A 42 4.33 8.73 -2.92
N ARG A 43 5.47 9.29 -3.33
CA ARG A 43 6.68 9.40 -2.50
C ARG A 43 7.03 10.79 -2.01
N GLY A 44 6.97 11.78 -2.89
CA GLY A 44 7.60 13.08 -2.67
C GLY A 44 6.99 13.92 -1.56
N THR A 45 5.98 13.40 -0.86
CA THR A 45 5.24 14.14 0.16
C THR A 45 4.89 13.28 1.37
N GLN A 46 5.48 12.10 1.50
CA GLN A 46 5.12 11.17 2.57
C GLN A 46 5.45 11.70 3.97
N SER A 47 6.57 12.39 4.13
CA SER A 47 6.94 13.05 5.39
C SER A 47 5.99 14.21 5.75
N SER A 48 5.33 14.82 4.76
CA SER A 48 4.40 15.92 4.98
C SER A 48 2.97 15.52 5.38
N TRP A 49 2.69 14.24 5.57
CA TRP A 49 1.36 13.77 5.96
C TRP A 49 1.02 14.03 7.43
N LYS A 50 2.02 14.34 8.24
CA LYS A 50 1.83 14.68 9.66
C LYS A 50 0.90 15.89 9.79
N GLY A 51 -0.21 15.72 10.51
CA GLY A 51 -1.17 16.78 10.76
C GLY A 51 -2.15 17.10 9.63
N LEU A 52 -2.11 16.37 8.49
CA LEU A 52 -3.11 16.53 7.43
C LEU A 52 -4.51 16.09 7.88
N ALA A 53 -5.54 16.79 7.39
CA ALA A 53 -6.91 16.36 7.55
C ALA A 53 -7.18 15.01 6.84
N TYR A 54 -8.30 14.37 7.17
CA TYR A 54 -8.59 12.99 6.78
C TYR A 54 -8.50 12.74 5.27
N PHE A 55 -8.94 13.67 4.41
CA PHE A 55 -8.91 13.55 2.94
C PHE A 55 -7.88 14.45 2.25
N GLU A 56 -6.90 14.99 2.96
CA GLU A 56 -5.87 15.87 2.38
C GLU A 56 -4.57 15.16 2.00
N ARG A 57 -4.55 13.83 2.02
CA ARG A 57 -3.34 13.08 1.64
C ARG A 57 -3.01 13.28 0.16
N PRO A 58 -1.72 13.28 -0.20
CA PRO A 58 -1.30 13.35 -1.60
C PRO A 58 -1.96 12.33 -2.51
N GLN A 59 -2.26 11.13 -2.01
CA GLN A 59 -2.95 10.07 -2.75
C GLN A 59 -4.41 10.42 -3.09
N ASP A 60 -5.06 11.29 -2.34
CA ASP A 60 -6.45 11.67 -2.57
C ASP A 60 -6.57 12.80 -3.61
N ARG A 61 -5.51 13.62 -3.77
CA ARG A 61 -5.48 14.78 -4.66
C ARG A 61 -5.77 14.48 -6.14
N PRO A 62 -5.22 13.41 -6.76
CA PRO A 62 -5.52 13.12 -8.15
C PRO A 62 -7.02 13.03 -8.46
N TYR A 63 -7.79 12.41 -7.57
CA TYR A 63 -9.25 12.31 -7.73
C TYR A 63 -9.96 13.63 -7.46
N ALA A 64 -9.53 14.38 -6.46
CA ALA A 64 -10.05 15.71 -6.19
C ALA A 64 -9.78 16.69 -7.35
N GLU A 65 -8.68 16.51 -8.07
CA GLU A 65 -8.26 17.28 -9.22
C GLU A 65 -8.78 16.71 -10.57
N GLY A 66 -9.55 15.62 -10.54
CA GLY A 66 -10.08 14.95 -11.74
C GLY A 66 -8.99 14.34 -12.64
N ARG A 67 -7.83 13.96 -12.08
CA ARG A 67 -6.76 13.32 -12.84
C ARG A 67 -7.03 11.83 -13.02
N ASP A 68 -6.74 11.33 -14.21
CA ASP A 68 -6.82 9.90 -14.53
C ASP A 68 -5.54 9.20 -14.06
N VAL A 69 -5.60 8.56 -12.88
CA VAL A 69 -4.46 7.88 -12.26
C VAL A 69 -4.90 6.53 -11.68
N ILE A 70 -4.22 5.46 -12.09
CA ILE A 70 -4.36 4.16 -11.42
C ILE A 70 -3.55 4.20 -10.13
N GLN A 71 -4.19 3.92 -9.02
CA GLN A 71 -3.55 3.89 -7.71
C GLN A 71 -3.76 2.54 -7.01
N GLY A 72 -2.95 2.28 -5.99
CA GLY A 72 -3.10 1.12 -5.13
C GLY A 72 -3.05 1.49 -3.65
N ALA A 73 -3.89 0.82 -2.85
CA ALA A 73 -3.91 0.93 -1.40
C ALA A 73 -4.27 -0.43 -0.77
N CYS A 74 -4.22 -0.52 0.57
CA CYS A 74 -4.80 -1.69 1.25
C CYS A 74 -6.29 -1.84 0.91
N ALA A 75 -6.84 -3.05 1.04
CA ALA A 75 -8.24 -3.32 0.75
C ALA A 75 -9.17 -2.36 1.52
N TRP A 76 -8.93 -2.15 2.83
CA TRP A 76 -9.66 -1.16 3.63
C TRP A 76 -9.62 0.24 3.01
N GLY A 77 -8.42 0.72 2.65
CA GLY A 77 -8.25 2.07 2.07
C GLY A 77 -8.91 2.22 0.72
N SER A 78 -8.79 1.23 -0.17
CA SER A 78 -9.37 1.27 -1.51
C SER A 78 -10.91 1.24 -1.46
N ILE A 79 -11.49 0.35 -0.62
CA ILE A 79 -12.93 0.24 -0.44
C ILE A 79 -13.50 1.50 0.24
N CYS A 80 -12.83 2.00 1.29
CA CYS A 80 -13.26 3.22 1.98
C CYS A 80 -13.16 4.47 1.08
N ASN A 81 -12.13 4.60 0.26
CA ASN A 81 -12.02 5.70 -0.69
C ASN A 81 -13.15 5.65 -1.74
N ALA A 82 -13.43 4.47 -2.29
CA ALA A 82 -14.54 4.28 -3.20
C ALA A 82 -15.88 4.61 -2.51
N GLY A 83 -16.10 4.13 -1.29
CA GLY A 83 -17.29 4.44 -0.48
C GLY A 83 -17.46 5.92 -0.14
N ALA A 84 -16.37 6.67 -0.06
CA ALA A 84 -16.37 8.12 0.11
C ALA A 84 -16.66 8.88 -1.20
N GLY A 85 -16.75 8.19 -2.33
CA GLY A 85 -16.97 8.76 -3.66
C GLY A 85 -15.68 9.16 -4.38
N MET A 86 -14.55 8.57 -3.99
CA MET A 86 -13.23 8.83 -4.56
C MET A 86 -12.80 7.66 -5.44
N GLY A 87 -13.30 7.59 -6.66
CA GLY A 87 -13.01 6.53 -7.60
C GLY A 87 -13.75 5.22 -7.31
N ARG A 88 -13.27 4.13 -7.90
CA ARG A 88 -13.79 2.76 -7.72
C ARG A 88 -12.64 1.79 -7.52
N PHE A 89 -12.81 0.78 -6.66
CA PHE A 89 -11.82 -0.27 -6.53
C PHE A 89 -11.95 -1.30 -7.66
N VAL A 90 -10.83 -1.85 -8.11
CA VAL A 90 -10.80 -2.88 -9.16
C VAL A 90 -10.89 -4.25 -8.49
N PRO A 91 -11.96 -5.03 -8.73
CA PRO A 91 -12.20 -6.28 -8.02
C PRO A 91 -11.46 -7.50 -8.60
N ASP A 92 -10.91 -7.40 -9.83
CA ASP A 92 -10.44 -8.56 -10.61
C ASP A 92 -9.05 -9.06 -10.20
N ALA A 93 -8.33 -8.30 -9.37
CA ALA A 93 -7.02 -8.66 -8.86
C ALA A 93 -6.77 -8.05 -7.48
N TYR A 94 -5.86 -8.65 -6.73
CA TYR A 94 -5.40 -8.11 -5.44
C TYR A 94 -3.91 -8.36 -5.24
N GLY A 95 -3.30 -7.57 -4.35
CA GLY A 95 -1.95 -7.83 -3.86
C GLY A 95 -1.99 -8.49 -2.49
N VAL A 96 -0.95 -9.24 -2.16
CA VAL A 96 -0.70 -9.77 -0.81
C VAL A 96 0.58 -9.15 -0.29
N SER A 97 0.47 -8.23 0.63
CA SER A 97 1.60 -7.44 1.14
C SER A 97 2.00 -7.85 2.55
N PRO A 98 3.29 -8.00 2.85
CA PRO A 98 3.79 -8.11 4.22
C PRO A 98 3.49 -6.85 5.03
N TRP A 99 3.33 -7.04 6.33
CA TRP A 99 3.16 -5.99 7.33
C TRP A 99 3.82 -6.41 8.65
N ALA A 100 4.38 -5.44 9.38
CA ALA A 100 4.94 -5.69 10.69
C ALA A 100 4.92 -4.46 11.59
N ILE A 101 4.95 -4.67 12.93
CA ILE A 101 5.28 -3.64 13.91
C ILE A 101 6.72 -3.84 14.37
N PHE A 102 7.49 -2.76 14.33
CA PHE A 102 8.86 -2.70 14.81
C PHE A 102 9.03 -1.76 15.98
N VAL A 103 10.03 -2.06 16.81
CA VAL A 103 10.51 -1.24 17.94
C VAL A 103 12.03 -1.15 17.88
N ARG A 104 12.63 -0.19 18.64
CA ARG A 104 14.08 -0.11 18.76
C ARG A 104 14.65 -1.34 19.51
N PRO A 105 15.94 -1.67 19.31
CA PRO A 105 16.55 -2.87 19.90
C PRO A 105 16.50 -2.86 21.45
N ASP A 106 16.64 -1.70 22.06
CA ASP A 106 16.64 -1.46 23.50
C ASP A 106 15.25 -1.28 24.11
N SER A 107 14.17 -1.25 23.28
CA SER A 107 12.80 -1.10 23.77
C SER A 107 12.41 -2.18 24.77
N HIS A 108 11.64 -1.79 25.78
CA HIS A 108 11.03 -2.71 26.75
C HIS A 108 9.90 -3.56 26.17
N ILE A 109 9.28 -3.11 25.05
CA ILE A 109 8.21 -3.82 24.35
C ILE A 109 8.77 -5.09 23.73
N ARG A 110 8.28 -6.27 24.14
CA ARG A 110 8.77 -7.58 23.68
C ARG A 110 7.73 -8.39 22.90
N ARG A 111 6.45 -8.14 23.14
CA ARG A 111 5.31 -8.87 22.57
C ARG A 111 4.14 -7.91 22.31
N PRO A 112 3.12 -8.34 21.51
CA PRO A 112 1.99 -7.46 21.16
C PRO A 112 1.25 -6.87 22.37
N GLU A 113 1.14 -7.61 23.49
CA GLU A 113 0.45 -7.15 24.70
C GLU A 113 1.14 -5.95 25.37
N ASP A 114 2.43 -5.81 25.18
CA ASP A 114 3.23 -4.68 25.72
C ASP A 114 2.92 -3.36 24.97
N LEU A 115 2.18 -3.41 23.84
CA LEU A 115 1.71 -2.25 23.10
C LEU A 115 0.44 -1.61 23.70
N LYS A 116 -0.04 -2.11 24.86
CA LYS A 116 -1.18 -1.52 25.57
C LYS A 116 -0.92 -0.04 25.85
N ASP A 117 -1.82 0.82 25.30
CA ASP A 117 -1.75 2.29 25.41
C ASP A 117 -0.48 2.95 24.83
N VAL A 118 0.36 2.20 24.12
CA VAL A 118 1.53 2.70 23.39
C VAL A 118 1.08 3.15 22.00
N PRO A 119 1.27 4.44 21.60
CA PRO A 119 0.93 4.89 20.27
C PRO A 119 1.83 4.27 19.20
N VAL A 120 1.25 3.47 18.31
CA VAL A 120 1.95 2.92 17.15
C VAL A 120 1.92 3.93 15.99
N SER A 121 3.08 4.24 15.45
CA SER A 121 3.23 5.12 14.30
C SER A 121 2.59 4.54 13.05
N VAL A 122 1.72 5.31 12.40
CA VAL A 122 0.99 4.94 11.19
C VAL A 122 0.97 6.08 10.17
N GLY A 123 0.62 5.77 8.93
CA GLY A 123 0.12 6.76 7.96
C GLY A 123 -1.41 6.73 7.96
N MET A 124 -2.06 7.86 8.15
CA MET A 124 -3.52 7.96 8.21
C MET A 124 -4.18 7.31 6.99
N ARG A 125 -5.17 6.44 7.19
CA ARG A 125 -5.93 5.69 6.16
C ARG A 125 -5.07 4.83 5.22
N ALA A 126 -3.81 4.59 5.57
CA ALA A 126 -2.95 3.64 4.85
C ALA A 126 -3.05 2.24 5.47
N GLY A 127 -2.48 1.24 4.78
CA GLY A 127 -2.42 -0.13 5.31
C GLY A 127 -1.84 -0.24 6.71
N SER A 128 -0.87 0.62 7.04
CA SER A 128 -0.31 0.73 8.39
C SER A 128 -1.35 1.11 9.45
N HIS A 129 -2.30 2.00 9.11
CA HIS A 129 -3.34 2.43 10.04
C HIS A 129 -4.36 1.32 10.33
N PHE A 130 -4.87 0.68 9.27
CA PHE A 130 -5.90 -0.36 9.41
C PHE A 130 -5.34 -1.66 10.01
N ASN A 131 -4.10 -2.04 9.66
CA ASN A 131 -3.50 -3.26 10.19
C ASN A 131 -3.26 -3.21 11.69
N VAL A 132 -3.01 -2.04 12.29
CA VAL A 132 -2.77 -1.93 13.74
C VAL A 132 -3.97 -2.43 14.55
N PRO A 133 -5.20 -1.89 14.43
CA PRO A 133 -6.34 -2.44 15.15
C PRO A 133 -6.64 -3.88 14.72
N TYR A 134 -6.58 -4.20 13.42
CA TYR A 134 -6.91 -5.54 12.92
C TYR A 134 -6.04 -6.66 13.52
N ARG A 135 -4.77 -6.38 13.77
CA ARG A 135 -3.85 -7.38 14.32
C ARG A 135 -3.79 -7.36 15.85
N LEU A 136 -3.85 -6.16 16.44
CA LEU A 136 -3.71 -6.02 17.88
C LEU A 136 -5.00 -6.33 18.65
N GLU A 137 -6.18 -6.28 18.04
CA GLU A 137 -7.44 -6.66 18.72
C GLU A 137 -7.49 -8.13 19.16
N LYS A 138 -6.58 -8.98 18.63
CA LYS A 138 -6.37 -10.36 19.09
C LYS A 138 -5.66 -10.44 20.45
N TYR A 139 -4.97 -9.38 20.85
CA TYR A 139 -4.12 -9.32 22.05
C TYR A 139 -4.58 -8.27 23.06
N LEU A 140 -5.23 -7.21 22.58
CA LEU A 140 -5.61 -6.04 23.37
C LEU A 140 -7.06 -5.64 23.10
N PRO A 141 -7.80 -5.19 24.12
CA PRO A 141 -9.07 -4.48 23.89
C PRO A 141 -8.87 -3.26 22.99
N LEU A 142 -9.78 -3.00 22.07
CA LEU A 142 -9.69 -1.91 21.10
C LEU A 142 -9.44 -0.53 21.76
N ALA A 143 -10.03 -0.29 22.94
CA ALA A 143 -9.84 0.95 23.69
C ALA A 143 -8.38 1.22 24.09
N HIS A 144 -7.54 0.17 24.14
CA HIS A 144 -6.12 0.23 24.49
C HIS A 144 -5.19 0.20 23.28
N ILE A 145 -5.72 0.10 22.07
CA ILE A 145 -4.94 0.19 20.83
C ILE A 145 -4.86 1.66 20.42
N LYS A 146 -3.65 2.21 20.41
CA LYS A 146 -3.41 3.62 20.10
C LYS A 146 -2.58 3.75 18.82
N THR A 147 -2.91 4.73 18.00
CA THR A 147 -2.15 5.08 16.80
C THR A 147 -1.79 6.55 16.81
N VAL A 148 -0.66 6.88 16.20
CA VAL A 148 -0.24 8.26 15.94
C VAL A 148 0.15 8.43 14.49
N ASN A 149 -0.38 9.46 13.83
CA ASN A 149 -0.04 9.75 12.45
C ASN A 149 1.30 10.46 12.35
N THR A 150 2.34 9.76 11.91
CA THR A 150 3.66 10.35 11.64
C THR A 150 3.92 10.52 10.14
N GLY A 151 2.99 10.08 9.28
CA GLY A 151 3.08 10.24 7.84
C GLY A 151 3.27 8.95 7.06
N GLY A 152 3.90 9.08 5.91
CA GLY A 152 4.07 8.00 4.94
C GLY A 152 5.19 7.01 5.30
N PHE A 153 5.64 6.30 4.28
CA PHE A 153 6.54 5.15 4.46
C PHE A 153 7.86 5.50 5.16
N GLY A 154 8.65 6.44 4.62
CA GLY A 154 9.94 6.82 5.20
C GLY A 154 9.79 7.51 6.56
N ALA A 155 8.79 8.37 6.70
CA ALA A 155 8.55 9.13 7.92
C ALA A 155 8.32 8.25 9.15
N ARG A 156 7.59 7.13 9.00
CA ARG A 156 7.34 6.18 10.11
C ARG A 156 8.62 5.51 10.61
N LEU A 157 9.41 5.01 9.66
CA LEU A 157 10.70 4.39 10.00
C LEU A 157 11.66 5.42 10.63
N LYS A 158 11.69 6.63 10.07
CA LYS A 158 12.51 7.71 10.63
C LYS A 158 12.09 8.08 12.05
N ALA A 159 10.79 8.27 12.31
CA ALA A 159 10.27 8.58 13.63
C ALA A 159 10.64 7.51 14.68
N LEU A 160 10.65 6.22 14.28
CA LEU A 160 11.08 5.13 15.15
C LEU A 160 12.60 5.19 15.45
N ILE A 161 13.42 5.43 14.42
CA ILE A 161 14.90 5.55 14.58
C ILE A 161 15.27 6.74 15.47
N ASP A 162 14.62 7.87 15.23
CA ASP A 162 14.89 9.12 15.96
C ASP A 162 14.33 9.10 17.41
N GLY A 163 13.56 8.06 17.77
CA GLY A 163 12.97 7.93 19.10
C GLY A 163 11.75 8.80 19.35
N GLU A 164 11.15 9.37 18.29
CA GLU A 164 9.91 10.15 18.39
C GLU A 164 8.70 9.25 18.75
N VAL A 165 8.78 7.96 18.40
CA VAL A 165 7.80 6.94 18.73
C VAL A 165 8.46 5.67 19.25
N GLU A 166 7.75 4.89 20.06
CA GLU A 166 8.25 3.62 20.59
C GLU A 166 8.02 2.44 19.64
N ALA A 167 6.99 2.51 18.81
CA ALA A 167 6.61 1.48 17.87
C ALA A 167 6.14 2.05 16.53
N ALA A 168 6.44 1.36 15.44
CA ALA A 168 6.03 1.77 14.09
C ALA A 168 5.46 0.60 13.28
N SER A 169 4.34 0.85 12.62
CA SER A 169 3.70 -0.06 11.65
C SER A 169 4.35 0.14 10.29
N LEU A 170 5.10 -0.85 9.82
CA LEU A 170 5.90 -0.80 8.60
C LEU A 170 5.38 -1.74 7.52
N LEU A 171 5.70 -1.40 6.29
CA LEU A 171 5.37 -2.11 5.06
C LEU A 171 6.65 -2.27 4.22
N PRO A 172 6.72 -3.12 3.20
CA PRO A 172 7.87 -3.10 2.29
C PRO A 172 8.04 -1.72 1.60
N PRO A 173 9.27 -1.30 1.33
CA PRO A 173 10.56 -1.92 1.67
C PRO A 173 11.04 -1.67 3.11
N GLN A 174 10.30 -0.86 3.93
CA GLN A 174 10.76 -0.45 5.26
C GLN A 174 10.94 -1.64 6.22
N ILE A 175 10.25 -2.76 6.02
CA ILE A 175 10.44 -3.98 6.81
C ILE A 175 11.91 -4.44 6.69
N ALA A 176 12.39 -4.65 5.46
CA ALA A 176 13.76 -5.09 5.21
C ALA A 176 14.80 -4.03 5.65
N MET A 177 14.46 -2.74 5.48
CA MET A 177 15.30 -1.64 5.95
C MET A 177 15.42 -1.64 7.47
N ALA A 178 14.31 -1.83 8.20
CA ALA A 178 14.28 -1.92 9.66
C ALA A 178 15.11 -3.10 10.17
N GLU A 179 15.01 -4.26 9.52
CA GLU A 179 15.82 -5.44 9.84
C GLU A 179 17.31 -5.19 9.66
N GLN A 180 17.71 -4.54 8.55
CA GLN A 180 19.11 -4.17 8.32
C GLN A 180 19.64 -3.13 9.29
N LEU A 181 18.76 -2.31 9.87
CA LEU A 181 19.10 -1.34 10.93
C LEU A 181 19.11 -1.97 12.32
N GLY A 182 18.84 -3.28 12.43
CA GLY A 182 18.81 -3.99 13.71
C GLY A 182 17.58 -3.68 14.57
N LEU A 183 16.54 -3.09 14.00
CA LEU A 183 15.28 -2.90 14.71
C LEU A 183 14.60 -4.25 14.95
N ARG A 184 13.78 -4.33 15.98
CA ARG A 184 13.19 -5.59 16.42
C ARG A 184 11.72 -5.66 16.03
N LYS A 185 11.36 -6.74 15.35
CA LYS A 185 9.99 -7.05 14.96
C LYS A 185 9.21 -7.62 16.15
N ILE A 186 8.00 -7.12 16.41
CA ILE A 186 7.11 -7.55 17.50
C ILE A 186 6.02 -8.47 17.00
N ILE A 187 5.45 -8.14 15.84
CA ILE A 187 4.41 -8.91 15.17
C ILE A 187 4.55 -8.73 13.67
N GLU A 188 4.23 -9.76 12.92
CA GLU A 188 4.15 -9.71 11.46
C GLU A 188 2.94 -10.47 10.95
N ASP A 189 2.45 -10.07 9.78
CA ASP A 189 1.37 -10.76 9.07
C ASP A 189 1.35 -10.25 7.61
N THR A 190 0.33 -10.66 6.85
CA THR A 190 0.05 -10.14 5.52
C THR A 190 -1.34 -9.51 5.45
N PHE A 191 -1.56 -8.67 4.47
CA PHE A 191 -2.87 -8.08 4.19
C PHE A 191 -3.06 -7.89 2.69
N HIS A 192 -4.31 -7.76 2.27
CA HIS A 192 -4.62 -7.54 0.86
C HIS A 192 -4.59 -6.06 0.49
N THR A 193 -4.15 -5.82 -0.74
CA THR A 193 -4.18 -4.51 -1.40
C THR A 193 -5.03 -4.61 -2.65
N LEU A 194 -5.67 -3.50 -3.01
CA LEU A 194 -6.45 -3.37 -4.23
C LEU A 194 -5.96 -2.17 -5.03
N TRP A 195 -6.27 -2.17 -6.30
CA TRP A 195 -6.17 -0.99 -7.13
C TRP A 195 -7.47 -0.22 -7.09
N TRP A 196 -7.37 1.08 -7.24
CA TRP A 196 -8.54 1.91 -7.38
C TRP A 196 -8.30 2.93 -8.49
N VAL A 197 -9.34 3.26 -9.26
CA VAL A 197 -9.30 4.03 -10.49
C VAL A 197 -10.42 5.07 -10.51
N PRO A 198 -10.32 6.12 -11.34
CA PRO A 198 -11.44 6.99 -11.63
C PRO A 198 -12.65 6.19 -12.14
N PRO A 199 -13.90 6.67 -11.93
CA PRO A 199 -15.10 5.94 -12.37
C PRO A 199 -15.18 5.75 -13.88
N ASP A 200 -14.56 6.64 -14.63
CA ASP A 200 -14.52 6.71 -16.10
C ASP A 200 -13.17 6.25 -16.69
N ALA A 201 -12.32 5.60 -15.88
CA ALA A 201 -11.09 5.01 -16.37
C ALA A 201 -11.36 4.08 -17.56
N GLU A 202 -10.45 4.04 -18.52
CA GLU A 202 -10.63 3.25 -19.73
C GLU A 202 -10.43 1.76 -19.41
N PRO A 203 -11.46 0.89 -19.67
CA PRO A 203 -11.44 -0.50 -19.20
C PRO A 203 -10.26 -1.31 -19.72
N GLU A 204 -9.89 -1.13 -20.99
CA GLU A 204 -8.79 -1.91 -21.58
C GLU A 204 -7.43 -1.46 -21.04
N ALA A 205 -7.28 -0.18 -20.64
CA ALA A 205 -6.07 0.28 -19.98
C ALA A 205 -5.92 -0.35 -18.59
N VAL A 206 -7.01 -0.43 -17.82
CA VAL A 206 -7.01 -1.06 -16.50
C VAL A 206 -6.69 -2.56 -16.61
N ARG A 207 -7.33 -3.27 -17.55
CA ARG A 207 -7.07 -4.69 -17.79
C ARG A 207 -5.65 -4.95 -18.29
N GLY A 208 -5.18 -4.16 -19.26
CA GLY A 208 -3.81 -4.27 -19.78
C GLY A 208 -2.76 -4.03 -18.70
N TYR A 209 -3.00 -3.06 -17.83
CA TYR A 209 -2.13 -2.84 -16.66
C TYR A 209 -2.08 -4.08 -15.76
N GLN A 210 -3.23 -4.69 -15.43
CA GLN A 210 -3.27 -5.89 -14.59
C GLN A 210 -2.61 -7.10 -15.25
N ARG A 211 -2.81 -7.31 -16.57
CA ARG A 211 -2.12 -8.40 -17.30
C ARG A 211 -0.61 -8.20 -17.32
N ALA A 212 -0.14 -6.95 -17.43
CA ALA A 212 1.29 -6.66 -17.34
C ALA A 212 1.86 -6.96 -15.94
N LEU A 213 1.10 -6.66 -14.86
CA LEU A 213 1.50 -7.03 -13.50
C LEU A 213 1.51 -8.55 -13.28
N ASP A 214 0.58 -9.31 -13.88
CA ASP A 214 0.57 -10.76 -13.82
C ASP A 214 1.80 -11.38 -14.49
N ARG A 215 2.19 -10.86 -15.65
CA ARG A 215 3.44 -11.26 -16.31
C ARG A 215 4.67 -10.92 -15.47
N ALA A 216 4.66 -9.77 -14.81
CA ALA A 216 5.74 -9.39 -13.90
C ALA A 216 5.81 -10.33 -12.68
N GLU A 217 4.66 -10.76 -12.14
CA GLU A 217 4.60 -11.75 -11.06
C GLU A 217 5.22 -13.08 -11.49
N GLN A 218 4.89 -13.56 -12.68
CA GLN A 218 5.47 -14.79 -13.24
C GLN A 218 6.99 -14.68 -13.44
N ALA A 219 7.48 -13.51 -13.89
CA ALA A 219 8.90 -13.25 -14.02
C ALA A 219 9.63 -13.23 -12.66
N LEU A 220 9.01 -12.64 -11.64
CA LEU A 220 9.51 -12.63 -10.26
C LEU A 220 9.52 -14.04 -9.65
N GLU A 221 8.54 -14.88 -9.97
CA GLU A 221 8.52 -16.28 -9.52
C GLU A 221 9.61 -17.12 -10.19
N ALA A 222 9.94 -16.81 -11.45
CA ALA A 222 10.98 -17.51 -12.20
C ALA A 222 12.41 -17.13 -11.75
N ASP A 223 12.67 -15.85 -11.49
CA ASP A 223 14.01 -15.37 -11.11
C ASP A 223 13.90 -14.07 -10.28
N LEU A 224 13.64 -14.21 -8.99
CA LEU A 224 13.54 -13.08 -8.08
C LEU A 224 14.87 -12.29 -7.98
N GLU A 225 16.00 -13.00 -7.96
CA GLU A 225 17.32 -12.40 -7.71
C GLU A 225 17.68 -11.36 -8.78
N LYS A 226 17.30 -11.59 -10.03
CA LYS A 226 17.47 -10.65 -11.14
C LYS A 226 16.88 -9.28 -10.84
N TYR A 227 15.75 -9.23 -10.15
CA TYR A 227 14.96 -8.02 -9.99
C TYR A 227 15.14 -7.31 -8.63
N LEU A 228 15.79 -7.96 -7.65
CA LEU A 228 16.04 -7.34 -6.34
C LEU A 228 16.71 -5.97 -6.40
N PRO A 229 17.64 -5.67 -7.33
CA PRO A 229 18.23 -4.33 -7.45
C PRO A 229 17.21 -3.22 -7.76
N LEU A 230 16.02 -3.54 -8.30
CA LEU A 230 14.96 -2.57 -8.57
C LEU A 230 14.38 -1.95 -7.30
N TRP A 231 14.58 -2.56 -6.12
CA TRP A 231 14.20 -1.97 -4.85
C TRP A 231 14.80 -0.58 -4.62
N LYS A 232 15.93 -0.24 -5.26
CA LYS A 232 16.49 1.12 -5.25
C LYS A 232 15.45 2.19 -5.61
N LEU A 233 14.50 1.85 -6.50
CA LEU A 233 13.43 2.73 -6.92
C LEU A 233 12.38 2.95 -5.81
N ALA A 234 12.27 2.05 -4.83
CA ALA A 234 11.30 2.11 -3.73
C ALA A 234 11.87 2.64 -2.43
N VAL A 235 13.18 2.86 -2.31
CA VAL A 235 13.78 3.46 -1.12
C VAL A 235 13.23 4.88 -0.92
N PRO A 236 12.67 5.20 0.27
CA PRO A 236 12.15 6.53 0.56
C PRO A 236 13.24 7.60 0.51
N PRO A 237 12.89 8.86 0.18
CA PRO A 237 13.86 9.96 0.09
C PRO A 237 14.71 10.13 1.35
N GLU A 238 14.14 9.90 2.53
CA GLU A 238 14.82 10.04 3.83
C GLU A 238 15.98 9.05 4.03
N PHE A 239 16.08 8.03 3.16
CA PHE A 239 17.05 6.94 3.29
C PHE A 239 17.87 6.67 2.03
N GLN A 240 17.77 7.54 1.02
CA GLN A 240 18.50 7.38 -0.25
C GLN A 240 20.03 7.53 -0.09
N ASP A 241 20.48 8.26 0.92
CA ASP A 241 21.91 8.45 1.22
C ASP A 241 22.56 7.22 1.90
N ARG A 242 21.77 6.19 2.20
CA ARG A 242 22.27 4.95 2.83
C ARG A 242 22.47 3.86 1.79
N THR A 243 23.48 3.04 2.03
CA THR A 243 23.68 1.79 1.27
C THR A 243 22.80 0.67 1.84
N TRP A 244 22.08 -0.02 0.97
CA TRP A 244 21.20 -1.13 1.32
C TRP A 244 21.62 -2.40 0.60
N ASP A 245 21.58 -3.52 1.30
CA ASP A 245 21.71 -4.85 0.70
C ASP A 245 20.34 -5.30 0.17
N PHE A 246 20.10 -5.06 -1.12
CA PHE A 246 18.81 -5.39 -1.75
C PHE A 246 18.55 -6.90 -1.83
N THR A 247 19.55 -7.75 -1.70
CA THR A 247 19.36 -9.22 -1.68
C THR A 247 18.53 -9.66 -0.47
N LYS A 248 18.45 -8.83 0.58
CA LYS A 248 17.69 -9.09 1.81
C LYS A 248 16.27 -8.50 1.80
N PHE A 249 15.87 -7.82 0.72
CA PHE A 249 14.54 -7.18 0.68
C PHE A 249 13.42 -8.16 0.36
N GLY A 250 13.74 -9.31 -0.25
CA GLY A 250 12.75 -10.26 -0.73
C GLY A 250 11.87 -9.65 -1.84
N ARG A 251 10.78 -10.31 -2.16
CA ARG A 251 9.89 -9.87 -3.24
C ARG A 251 8.94 -8.74 -2.85
N GLY A 252 8.68 -8.56 -1.56
CA GLY A 252 7.63 -7.64 -1.08
C GLY A 252 6.21 -8.14 -1.37
N GLU A 253 5.36 -7.26 -1.85
CA GLU A 253 3.98 -7.59 -2.23
C GLU A 253 3.95 -8.55 -3.43
N ARG A 254 3.07 -9.56 -3.37
CA ARG A 254 2.72 -10.44 -4.48
C ARG A 254 1.49 -9.92 -5.21
N PHE A 255 1.47 -10.06 -6.52
CA PHE A 255 0.27 -9.83 -7.33
C PHE A 255 -0.51 -11.14 -7.51
N VAL A 256 -1.83 -11.08 -7.39
CA VAL A 256 -2.73 -12.21 -7.58
C VAL A 256 -3.82 -11.83 -8.56
N TYR A 257 -3.76 -12.40 -9.78
CA TYR A 257 -4.75 -12.12 -10.83
C TYR A 257 -5.97 -13.03 -10.70
N ARG A 258 -6.79 -12.73 -9.73
CA ARG A 258 -8.12 -13.34 -9.52
C ARG A 258 -8.99 -12.40 -8.70
N PRO A 259 -10.33 -12.49 -8.84
CA PRO A 259 -11.23 -11.62 -8.10
C PRO A 259 -11.07 -11.72 -6.58
N ILE A 260 -11.19 -10.55 -5.91
CA ILE A 260 -11.31 -10.52 -4.45
C ILE A 260 -12.61 -11.22 -4.03
N PRO A 261 -12.59 -12.10 -3.02
CA PRO A 261 -13.81 -12.73 -2.50
C PRO A 261 -14.81 -11.68 -2.00
N ARG A 262 -16.08 -11.82 -2.35
CA ARG A 262 -17.15 -10.93 -1.89
C ARG A 262 -17.19 -10.84 -0.35
N GLN A 263 -16.99 -11.96 0.32
CA GLN A 263 -16.93 -12.03 1.77
C GLN A 263 -15.88 -11.08 2.35
N GLU A 264 -14.71 -10.95 1.71
CA GLU A 264 -13.66 -10.05 2.19
C GLU A 264 -14.08 -8.57 2.12
N PHE A 265 -14.83 -8.20 1.08
CA PHE A 265 -15.41 -6.85 1.00
C PHE A 265 -16.34 -6.57 2.18
N ASP A 266 -17.23 -7.51 2.50
CA ASP A 266 -18.18 -7.37 3.61
C ASP A 266 -17.44 -7.31 4.95
N GLU A 267 -16.41 -8.14 5.15
CA GLU A 267 -15.53 -8.13 6.33
C GLU A 267 -14.80 -6.79 6.49
N VAL A 268 -14.31 -6.20 5.40
CA VAL A 268 -13.66 -4.87 5.43
C VAL A 268 -14.63 -3.81 5.94
N LEU A 269 -15.86 -3.79 5.44
CA LEU A 269 -16.87 -2.82 5.88
C LEU A 269 -17.25 -3.01 7.34
N GLU A 270 -17.40 -4.24 7.80
CA GLU A 270 -17.65 -4.57 9.21
C GLU A 270 -16.51 -4.07 10.10
N GLN A 271 -15.27 -4.36 9.72
CA GLN A 271 -14.07 -3.96 10.47
C GLN A 271 -13.95 -2.45 10.60
N VAL A 272 -14.05 -1.71 9.49
CA VAL A 272 -13.93 -0.24 9.54
C VAL A 272 -15.05 0.42 10.33
N THR A 273 -16.26 -0.16 10.32
CA THR A 273 -17.38 0.28 11.15
C THR A 273 -17.07 0.03 12.63
N ARG A 274 -16.62 -1.17 12.99
CA ARG A 274 -16.23 -1.52 14.37
C ARG A 274 -15.13 -0.62 14.93
N TRP A 275 -14.22 -0.15 14.07
CA TRP A 275 -13.14 0.75 14.47
C TRP A 275 -13.51 2.23 14.41
N GLY A 276 -14.74 2.59 14.01
CA GLY A 276 -15.17 3.99 13.86
C GLY A 276 -14.45 4.74 12.73
N LEU A 277 -13.98 4.02 11.70
CA LEU A 277 -13.23 4.57 10.56
C LEU A 277 -14.09 4.72 9.29
N ASP A 278 -15.41 4.52 9.41
CA ASP A 278 -16.38 4.48 8.31
C ASP A 278 -17.22 5.77 8.17
N GLN A 279 -16.96 6.77 9.01
CA GLN A 279 -17.76 8.01 9.10
C GLN A 279 -17.89 8.81 7.79
N PHE A 280 -17.03 8.55 6.80
CA PHE A 280 -17.04 9.24 5.51
C PHE A 280 -17.67 8.41 4.39
N LEU A 281 -18.13 7.19 4.66
CA LEU A 281 -18.74 6.32 3.65
C LEU A 281 -20.12 6.84 3.26
N LYS A 282 -20.28 7.18 1.99
CA LYS A 282 -21.55 7.60 1.36
C LYS A 282 -22.31 6.42 0.78
N ASP A 283 -21.58 5.37 0.38
CA ASP A 283 -22.11 4.13 -0.17
C ASP A 283 -21.34 2.93 0.40
N ARG A 284 -22.00 1.77 0.46
CA ARG A 284 -21.49 0.51 0.99
C ARG A 284 -21.80 -0.68 0.07
N SER A 285 -22.37 -0.41 -1.13
CA SER A 285 -22.72 -1.44 -2.09
C SER A 285 -21.51 -1.86 -2.90
N PHE A 286 -21.20 -3.13 -2.94
CA PHE A 286 -20.12 -3.66 -3.77
C PHE A 286 -20.23 -3.20 -5.22
N ASP A 287 -21.43 -3.33 -5.82
CA ASP A 287 -21.63 -3.02 -7.24
C ASP A 287 -21.46 -1.51 -7.53
N ALA A 288 -21.82 -0.66 -6.56
CA ALA A 288 -21.60 0.78 -6.69
C ALA A 288 -20.13 1.19 -6.50
N LEU A 289 -19.38 0.45 -5.66
CA LEU A 289 -18.01 0.79 -5.29
C LEU A 289 -16.96 0.10 -6.16
N SER A 290 -17.30 -1.06 -6.77
CA SER A 290 -16.40 -1.76 -7.67
C SER A 290 -16.36 -1.12 -9.04
N TYR A 291 -15.19 -1.16 -9.65
CA TYR A 291 -15.03 -0.90 -11.08
C TYR A 291 -15.69 -2.06 -11.84
N PRO A 292 -16.46 -1.81 -12.93
CA PRO A 292 -17.15 -2.88 -13.63
C PRO A 292 -16.18 -3.99 -14.02
N ALA A 293 -16.46 -5.20 -13.53
CA ALA A 293 -15.72 -6.38 -13.93
C ALA A 293 -15.81 -6.55 -15.45
N SER A 294 -14.72 -7.01 -16.03
CA SER A 294 -14.69 -7.31 -17.45
C SER A 294 -15.56 -8.55 -17.71
N HIS A 295 -16.61 -8.39 -18.44
CA HIS A 295 -17.33 -9.50 -19.04
C HIS A 295 -16.67 -9.93 -20.34
#